data_b240585f0fb21ce2e043874ba4cd5e14
#
_entry.id   b240585f0fb21ce2e043874ba4cd5e14
#
_cell.length_a   1.000
_cell.length_b   1.000
_cell.length_c   1.000
_cell.angle_alpha   90.00
_cell.angle_beta   90.00
_cell.angle_gamma   90.00
#
_symmetry.space_group_name_H-M   'P 1'
#
loop_
_entity.id
_entity.type
_entity.pdbx_description
1 polymer ?
#
loop_
_entity_poly.entity_id
_entity_poly.type
_entity_poly.pdbx_seq_one_letter_code
_entity_poly.pdbx_strand_id
1 'polypeptide(L)'
;IAEAIKREIYGRKNGVYFVTPRMKDIPLIERFVKDKLPQIKYVVTHGQLSPPILENRITKFYNQEVPMMISTNIIENGLDLPHVNTIIVYRSNLFSLATLYQLKGRVGRSSKRGYAYMTYKENELKDNGKKRLSIINSADSLGSGFNIASQDLDMRGGGSIIGEEQSGFIKEIGTE
;
A
#
# COMPACT_ATOMS: atom_id res chain seq x y z
N ILE A 1 11.58 1.07 11.78
CA ILE A 1 11.50 0.45 10.43
C ILE A 1 12.72 -0.41 10.17
N ALA A 2 13.96 0.08 10.32
CA ALA A 2 15.16 -0.72 10.08
C ALA A 2 15.15 -2.05 10.85
N GLU A 3 14.82 -2.03 12.13
CA GLU A 3 14.73 -3.23 12.96
C GLU A 3 13.62 -4.19 12.50
N ALA A 4 12.48 -3.66 12.03
CA ALA A 4 11.42 -4.49 11.47
C ALA A 4 11.89 -5.24 10.22
N ILE A 5 12.62 -4.55 9.33
CA ILE A 5 13.21 -5.16 8.13
C ILE A 5 14.22 -6.25 8.49
N LYS A 6 15.14 -5.97 9.43
CA LYS A 6 16.13 -6.95 9.88
C LYS A 6 15.48 -8.20 10.48
N ARG A 7 14.48 -8.01 11.35
CA ARG A 7 13.74 -9.14 11.95
C ARG A 7 13.05 -10.01 10.91
N GLU A 8 12.50 -9.39 9.86
CA GLU A 8 11.84 -10.15 8.81
C GLU A 8 12.84 -10.92 7.94
N ILE A 9 13.88 -10.23 7.44
CA ILE A 9 14.83 -10.82 6.50
C ILE A 9 15.77 -11.82 7.21
N TYR A 10 16.37 -11.43 8.32
CA TYR A 10 17.37 -12.28 8.99
C TYR A 10 16.75 -13.24 10.02
N GLY A 11 15.71 -12.82 10.71
CA GLY A 11 15.05 -13.62 11.73
C GLY A 11 14.03 -14.60 11.16
N ARG A 12 13.03 -14.09 10.42
CA ARG A 12 11.93 -14.91 9.92
C ARG A 12 12.16 -15.48 8.52
N LYS A 13 13.21 -15.01 7.83
CA LYS A 13 13.59 -15.45 6.48
C LYS A 13 12.50 -15.25 5.43
N ASN A 14 11.74 -14.15 5.55
CA ASN A 14 10.71 -13.76 4.58
C ASN A 14 11.07 -12.46 3.88
N GLY A 15 10.35 -12.17 2.79
CA GLY A 15 10.51 -10.95 2.02
C GLY A 15 9.84 -9.73 2.66
N VAL A 16 10.38 -8.56 2.32
CA VAL A 16 9.84 -7.26 2.71
C VAL A 16 9.39 -6.50 1.47
N TYR A 17 8.15 -6.02 1.48
CA TYR A 17 7.63 -5.11 0.47
C TYR A 17 7.56 -3.69 1.03
N PHE A 18 8.31 -2.77 0.42
CA PHE A 18 8.35 -1.37 0.81
C PHE A 18 7.67 -0.52 -0.27
N VAL A 19 6.49 0.01 0.03
CA VAL A 19 5.68 0.74 -0.94
C VAL A 19 5.59 2.23 -0.63
N THR A 20 5.61 3.05 -1.67
CA THR A 20 5.44 4.50 -1.60
C THR A 20 4.40 4.99 -2.62
N PRO A 21 3.64 6.06 -2.32
CA PRO A 21 2.67 6.60 -3.26
C PRO A 21 3.31 7.34 -4.43
N ARG A 22 4.58 7.75 -4.31
CA ARG A 22 5.22 8.64 -5.28
C ARG A 22 6.60 8.16 -5.67
N MET A 23 6.91 8.14 -6.96
CA MET A 23 8.23 7.83 -7.48
C MET A 23 9.35 8.72 -6.89
N LYS A 24 9.08 9.99 -6.69
CA LYS A 24 10.05 10.94 -6.11
C LYS A 24 10.47 10.62 -4.66
N ASP A 25 9.75 9.77 -3.97
CA ASP A 25 10.08 9.32 -2.62
C ASP A 25 11.02 8.10 -2.64
N ILE A 26 11.15 7.39 -3.76
CA ILE A 26 12.03 6.21 -3.91
C ILE A 26 13.48 6.53 -3.56
N PRO A 27 14.12 7.60 -4.05
CA PRO A 27 15.50 7.93 -3.68
C PRO A 27 15.72 8.14 -2.18
N LEU A 28 14.70 8.65 -1.46
CA LEU A 28 14.76 8.84 -0.01
C LEU A 28 14.75 7.49 0.72
N ILE A 29 13.90 6.56 0.25
CA ILE A 29 13.84 5.18 0.79
C ILE A 29 15.14 4.44 0.50
N GLU A 30 15.68 4.54 -0.73
CA GLU A 30 16.96 3.93 -1.09
C GLU A 30 18.10 4.45 -0.23
N ARG A 31 18.16 5.77 0.01
CA ARG A 31 19.15 6.37 0.92
C ARG A 31 19.04 5.80 2.32
N PHE A 32 17.82 5.76 2.87
CA PHE A 32 17.57 5.14 4.17
C PHE A 32 18.05 3.70 4.23
N VAL A 33 17.77 2.90 3.20
CA VAL A 33 18.20 1.50 3.13
C VAL A 33 19.73 1.40 3.04
N LYS A 34 20.37 2.18 2.20
CA LYS A 34 21.84 2.20 2.07
C LYS A 34 22.53 2.60 3.37
N ASP A 35 21.98 3.57 4.09
CA ASP A 35 22.57 4.09 5.33
C ASP A 35 22.35 3.15 6.52
N LYS A 36 21.16 2.56 6.64
CA LYS A 36 20.77 1.77 7.81
C LYS A 36 20.86 0.26 7.61
N LEU A 37 20.85 -0.19 6.37
CA LEU A 37 20.75 -1.60 5.98
C LEU A 37 21.65 -1.93 4.79
N PRO A 38 22.95 -1.56 4.81
CA PRO A 38 23.83 -1.61 3.62
C PRO A 38 24.01 -3.02 3.05
N GLN A 39 23.77 -4.07 3.83
CA GLN A 39 23.92 -5.46 3.41
C GLN A 39 22.65 -6.04 2.77
N ILE A 40 21.52 -5.33 2.83
CA ILE A 40 20.27 -5.84 2.30
C ILE A 40 20.16 -5.48 0.82
N LYS A 41 20.13 -6.51 -0.02
CA LYS A 41 19.87 -6.37 -1.45
C LYS A 41 18.38 -6.08 -1.67
N TYR A 42 18.10 -5.25 -2.66
CA TYR A 42 16.73 -4.91 -3.04
C TYR A 42 16.62 -4.63 -4.54
N VAL A 43 15.39 -4.66 -5.04
CA VAL A 43 15.03 -4.16 -6.37
C VAL A 43 14.08 -2.98 -6.22
N VAL A 44 14.13 -2.08 -7.19
CA VAL A 44 13.21 -0.94 -7.30
C VAL A 44 12.28 -1.17 -8.48
N THR A 45 10.97 -1.01 -8.27
CA THR A 45 9.95 -1.18 -9.31
C THR A 45 9.00 0.00 -9.33
N HIS A 46 8.62 0.47 -10.52
CA HIS A 46 7.65 1.54 -10.72
C HIS A 46 7.10 1.52 -12.16
N GLY A 47 5.96 2.15 -12.37
CA GLY A 47 5.24 2.10 -13.64
C GLY A 47 5.92 2.75 -14.85
N GLN A 48 7.03 3.48 -14.68
CA GLN A 48 7.80 4.06 -15.78
C GLN A 48 8.93 3.15 -16.27
N LEU A 49 9.14 2.01 -15.63
CA LEU A 49 10.09 1.01 -16.14
C LEU A 49 9.52 0.36 -17.40
N SER A 50 10.41 0.02 -18.35
CA SER A 50 9.99 -0.80 -19.48
C SER A 50 9.49 -2.17 -18.99
N PRO A 51 8.49 -2.76 -19.65
CA PRO A 51 7.93 -4.04 -19.22
C PRO A 51 8.97 -5.15 -18.97
N PRO A 52 9.98 -5.36 -19.81
CA PRO A 52 10.99 -6.38 -19.55
C PRO A 52 11.81 -6.14 -18.28
N ILE A 53 12.14 -4.88 -17.98
CA ILE A 53 12.90 -4.52 -16.78
C ILE A 53 12.02 -4.72 -15.53
N LEU A 54 10.76 -4.28 -15.60
CA LEU A 54 9.80 -4.44 -14.52
C LEU A 54 9.60 -5.92 -14.18
N GLU A 55 9.32 -6.74 -15.20
CA GLU A 55 9.13 -8.18 -15.06
C GLU A 55 10.37 -8.87 -14.47
N ASN A 56 11.58 -8.56 -14.97
CA ASN A 56 12.83 -9.12 -14.44
C ASN A 56 13.00 -8.80 -12.94
N ARG A 57 12.74 -7.56 -12.52
CA ARG A 57 12.88 -7.15 -11.12
C ARG A 57 11.84 -7.82 -10.22
N ILE A 58 10.61 -7.91 -10.68
CA ILE A 58 9.55 -8.62 -9.96
C ILE A 58 9.89 -10.10 -9.83
N THR A 59 10.38 -10.73 -10.90
CA THR A 59 10.79 -12.15 -10.91
C THR A 59 11.92 -12.42 -9.92
N LYS A 60 12.94 -11.57 -9.86
CA LYS A 60 14.03 -11.68 -8.88
C LYS A 60 13.51 -11.63 -7.44
N PHE A 61 12.56 -10.76 -7.16
CA PHE A 61 11.95 -10.68 -5.85
C PHE A 61 11.04 -11.88 -5.56
N TYR A 62 10.24 -12.29 -6.53
CA TYR A 62 9.37 -13.47 -6.41
C TYR A 62 10.17 -14.75 -6.15
N ASN A 63 11.28 -14.93 -6.86
CA ASN A 63 12.19 -16.08 -6.70
C ASN A 63 13.08 -15.98 -5.44
N GLN A 64 12.91 -14.94 -4.63
CA GLN A 64 13.68 -14.69 -3.41
C GLN A 64 15.20 -14.50 -3.65
N GLU A 65 15.60 -14.12 -4.87
CA GLU A 65 16.99 -13.75 -5.18
C GLU A 65 17.40 -12.45 -4.49
N VAL A 66 16.41 -11.59 -4.23
CA VAL A 66 16.55 -10.41 -3.38
C VAL A 66 15.44 -10.39 -2.33
N PRO A 67 15.77 -10.05 -1.06
CA PRO A 67 14.82 -10.15 0.05
C PRO A 67 13.87 -8.94 0.16
N MET A 68 14.11 -7.86 -0.58
CA MET A 68 13.30 -6.65 -0.48
C MET A 68 12.97 -6.05 -1.84
N MET A 69 11.76 -5.55 -1.98
CA MET A 69 11.31 -4.76 -3.13
C MET A 69 10.83 -3.39 -2.65
N ILE A 70 11.38 -2.33 -3.24
CA ILE A 70 10.91 -0.95 -3.09
C ILE A 70 10.08 -0.61 -4.32
N SER A 71 8.84 -0.18 -4.13
CA SER A 71 7.92 0.02 -5.25
C SER A 71 7.00 1.22 -5.06
N THR A 72 6.56 1.82 -6.15
CA THR A 72 5.28 2.52 -6.15
C THR A 72 4.14 1.50 -6.12
N ASN A 73 2.90 1.97 -5.94
CA ASN A 73 1.73 1.07 -5.88
C ASN A 73 1.45 0.41 -7.24
N ILE A 74 2.24 -0.59 -7.62
CA ILE A 74 2.07 -1.36 -8.87
C ILE A 74 1.23 -2.63 -8.61
N ILE A 75 0.99 -2.97 -7.35
CA ILE A 75 0.37 -4.27 -6.96
C ILE A 75 -1.16 -4.26 -7.10
N GLU A 76 -1.76 -3.26 -7.67
CA GLU A 76 -3.18 -3.28 -8.03
C GLU A 76 -3.54 -4.46 -8.96
N ASN A 77 -2.55 -5.01 -9.66
CA ASN A 77 -2.75 -6.03 -10.69
C ASN A 77 -2.62 -7.49 -10.21
N GLY A 78 -2.93 -7.80 -8.94
CA GLY A 78 -3.06 -9.19 -8.51
C GLY A 78 -1.77 -9.97 -8.30
N LEU A 79 -0.60 -9.31 -8.22
CA LEU A 79 0.66 -9.96 -7.91
C LEU A 79 0.59 -10.64 -6.54
N ASP A 80 0.62 -11.95 -6.52
CA ASP A 80 0.70 -12.74 -5.30
C ASP A 80 2.16 -12.90 -4.86
N LEU A 81 2.46 -12.53 -3.63
CA LEU A 81 3.81 -12.57 -3.06
C LEU A 81 3.79 -13.42 -1.79
N PRO A 82 3.73 -14.75 -1.92
CA PRO A 82 3.49 -15.65 -0.78
C PRO A 82 4.62 -15.64 0.26
N HIS A 83 5.83 -15.24 -0.13
CA HIS A 83 6.99 -15.12 0.76
C HIS A 83 7.09 -13.77 1.47
N VAL A 84 6.25 -12.79 1.10
CA VAL A 84 6.22 -11.47 1.74
C VAL A 84 5.36 -11.53 2.99
N ASN A 85 5.94 -11.25 4.13
CA ASN A 85 5.22 -11.25 5.40
C ASN A 85 5.28 -9.90 6.13
N THR A 86 6.12 -8.99 5.67
CA THR A 86 6.15 -7.60 6.14
C THR A 86 5.98 -6.63 4.98
N ILE A 87 5.02 -5.73 5.14
CA ILE A 87 4.82 -4.59 4.24
C ILE A 87 5.08 -3.28 4.99
N ILE A 88 5.78 -2.36 4.36
CA ILE A 88 6.03 -1.02 4.88
C ILE A 88 5.42 -0.03 3.90
N VAL A 89 4.48 0.76 4.35
CA VAL A 89 3.78 1.77 3.55
C VAL A 89 4.31 3.14 3.93
N TYR A 90 5.15 3.71 3.06
CA TYR A 90 5.71 5.05 3.26
C TYR A 90 4.69 6.11 2.89
N ARG A 91 4.54 7.15 3.75
CA ARG A 91 3.55 8.22 3.58
C ARG A 91 2.15 7.66 3.38
N SER A 92 1.78 6.72 4.21
CA SER A 92 0.49 6.01 4.17
C SER A 92 -0.73 6.95 4.16
N ASN A 93 -0.59 8.15 4.75
CA ASN A 93 -1.59 9.21 4.73
C ASN A 93 -1.95 9.74 3.31
N LEU A 94 -1.15 9.43 2.30
CA LEU A 94 -1.39 9.82 0.91
C LEU A 94 -2.09 8.73 0.09
N PHE A 95 -2.27 7.53 0.64
CA PHE A 95 -3.05 6.47 0.00
C PHE A 95 -4.54 6.58 0.35
N SER A 96 -5.38 6.05 -0.52
CA SER A 96 -6.80 5.85 -0.21
C SER A 96 -6.98 4.75 0.84
N LEU A 97 -8.13 4.76 1.50
CA LEU A 97 -8.47 3.72 2.47
C LEU A 97 -8.54 2.34 1.81
N ALA A 98 -9.13 2.25 0.61
CA ALA A 98 -9.20 1.01 -0.16
C ALA A 98 -7.82 0.47 -0.52
N THR A 99 -6.89 1.33 -0.97
CA THR A 99 -5.52 0.93 -1.28
C THR A 99 -4.77 0.44 -0.04
N LEU A 100 -4.89 1.14 1.09
CA LEU A 100 -4.27 0.71 2.35
C LEU A 100 -4.79 -0.65 2.81
N TYR A 101 -6.09 -0.90 2.66
CA TYR A 101 -6.69 -2.19 2.98
C TYR A 101 -6.16 -3.31 2.07
N GLN A 102 -6.08 -3.07 0.76
CA GLN A 102 -5.50 -4.02 -0.20
C GLN A 102 -4.04 -4.33 0.12
N LEU A 103 -3.25 -3.30 0.45
CA LEU A 103 -1.85 -3.47 0.84
C LEU A 103 -1.71 -4.28 2.13
N LYS A 104 -2.50 -3.96 3.16
CA LYS A 104 -2.54 -4.72 4.42
C LYS A 104 -2.91 -6.19 4.18
N GLY A 105 -3.85 -6.45 3.28
CA GLY A 105 -4.29 -7.79 2.90
C GLY A 105 -3.27 -8.63 2.12
N ARG A 106 -2.12 -8.05 1.75
CA ARG A 106 -1.03 -8.79 1.06
C ARG A 106 -0.14 -9.58 2.03
N VAL A 107 -0.18 -9.30 3.32
CA VAL A 107 0.60 -9.99 4.36
C VAL A 107 -0.31 -10.77 5.30
N GLY A 108 0.27 -11.73 6.04
CA GLY A 108 -0.48 -12.55 6.98
C GLY A 108 -1.38 -13.58 6.30
N ARG A 109 -1.05 -13.99 5.08
CA ARG A 109 -1.69 -15.10 4.39
C ARG A 109 -1.15 -16.42 4.92
N SER A 110 -2.01 -17.40 5.12
CA SER A 110 -1.69 -18.67 5.77
C SER A 110 -1.58 -18.56 7.31
N SER A 111 -0.95 -19.51 7.96
CA SER A 111 -0.79 -19.58 9.42
C SER A 111 0.24 -18.59 10.02
N LYS A 112 0.92 -17.79 9.18
CA LYS A 112 1.95 -16.85 9.66
C LYS A 112 1.34 -15.47 9.94
N ARG A 113 1.72 -14.87 11.06
CA ARG A 113 1.34 -13.49 11.39
C ARG A 113 2.04 -12.51 10.47
N GLY A 114 1.27 -11.73 9.69
CA GLY A 114 1.79 -10.67 8.85
C GLY A 114 1.97 -9.34 9.60
N TYR A 115 2.86 -8.51 9.10
CA TYR A 115 3.18 -7.21 9.68
C TYR A 115 3.01 -6.10 8.63
N ALA A 116 2.17 -5.13 8.94
CA ALA A 116 1.95 -3.96 8.10
C ALA A 116 2.32 -2.69 8.88
N TYR A 117 3.35 -1.99 8.44
CA TYR A 117 3.82 -0.74 9.05
C TYR A 117 3.35 0.45 8.22
N MET A 118 2.41 1.21 8.72
CA MET A 118 1.92 2.44 8.10
C MET A 118 2.72 3.63 8.64
N THR A 119 3.60 4.22 7.80
CA THR A 119 4.40 5.37 8.20
C THR A 119 3.84 6.66 7.62
N TYR A 120 4.02 7.76 8.33
CA TYR A 120 3.61 9.09 7.90
C TYR A 120 4.55 10.15 8.50
N LYS A 121 4.53 11.34 7.91
CA LYS A 121 5.15 12.52 8.52
C LYS A 121 4.10 13.26 9.33
N GLU A 122 4.40 13.56 10.57
CA GLU A 122 3.44 14.15 11.51
C GLU A 122 2.88 15.49 11.01
N ASN A 123 3.74 16.34 10.43
CA ASN A 123 3.35 17.62 9.84
C ASN A 123 2.48 17.50 8.55
N GLU A 124 2.42 16.33 7.95
CA GLU A 124 1.61 16.05 6.75
C GLU A 124 0.31 15.29 7.09
N LEU A 125 0.12 14.88 8.33
CA LEU A 125 -1.03 14.08 8.75
C LEU A 125 -2.24 14.98 9.09
N LYS A 126 -3.11 15.16 8.11
CA LYS A 126 -4.41 15.85 8.26
C LYS A 126 -5.45 14.92 8.89
N ASP A 127 -6.57 15.49 9.36
CA ASP A 127 -7.62 14.74 10.06
C ASP A 127 -8.18 13.57 9.24
N ASN A 128 -8.42 13.75 7.95
CA ASN A 128 -8.82 12.65 7.06
C ASN A 128 -7.77 11.53 6.97
N GLY A 129 -6.49 11.87 7.03
CA GLY A 129 -5.41 10.90 7.10
C GLY A 129 -5.42 10.12 8.41
N LYS A 130 -5.60 10.82 9.54
CA LYS A 130 -5.71 10.20 10.87
C LYS A 130 -6.90 9.22 10.90
N LYS A 131 -8.05 9.65 10.39
CA LYS A 131 -9.26 8.82 10.34
C LYS A 131 -9.03 7.55 9.52
N ARG A 132 -8.43 7.65 8.32
CA ARG A 132 -8.09 6.47 7.49
C ARG A 132 -7.17 5.50 8.20
N LEU A 133 -6.10 6.00 8.82
CA LEU A 133 -5.15 5.15 9.53
C LEU A 133 -5.78 4.47 10.75
N SER A 134 -6.66 5.15 11.48
CA SER A 134 -7.43 4.57 12.58
C SER A 134 -8.33 3.43 12.08
N ILE A 135 -9.04 3.62 10.98
CA ILE A 135 -9.90 2.60 10.37
C ILE A 135 -9.08 1.37 9.97
N ILE A 136 -7.95 1.57 9.29
CA ILE A 136 -7.08 0.45 8.87
C ILE A 136 -6.48 -0.28 10.07
N ASN A 137 -6.14 0.43 11.14
CA ASN A 137 -5.62 -0.19 12.35
C ASN A 137 -6.65 -1.07 13.06
N SER A 138 -7.91 -0.68 13.05
CA SER A 138 -9.01 -1.46 13.64
C SER A 138 -9.58 -2.55 12.73
N ALA A 139 -9.23 -2.55 11.44
CA ALA A 139 -9.75 -3.50 10.45
C ALA A 139 -8.97 -4.83 10.49
N ASP A 140 -9.19 -5.66 11.51
CA ASP A 140 -8.48 -6.93 11.69
C ASP A 140 -9.25 -8.15 11.18
N SER A 141 -10.51 -8.00 10.71
CA SER A 141 -11.34 -9.14 10.31
C SER A 141 -11.47 -9.30 8.80
N LEU A 142 -11.38 -10.54 8.33
CA LEU A 142 -11.89 -10.96 7.03
C LEU A 142 -13.38 -10.57 6.94
N GLY A 143 -13.75 -9.70 6.02
CA GLY A 143 -15.12 -9.17 5.87
C GLY A 143 -15.26 -7.67 6.07
N SER A 144 -14.26 -6.99 6.62
CA SER A 144 -14.24 -5.52 6.73
C SER A 144 -14.15 -4.81 5.37
N GLY A 145 -13.87 -5.53 4.28
CA GLY A 145 -13.66 -4.96 2.95
C GLY A 145 -14.84 -4.15 2.42
N PHE A 146 -16.08 -4.63 2.64
CA PHE A 146 -17.28 -3.89 2.22
C PHE A 146 -17.48 -2.61 3.03
N ASN A 147 -17.32 -2.67 4.35
CA ASN A 147 -17.41 -1.51 5.22
C ASN A 147 -16.32 -0.48 4.90
N ILE A 148 -15.11 -0.93 4.56
CA ILE A 148 -13.99 -0.07 4.17
C ILE A 148 -14.28 0.61 2.83
N ALA A 149 -14.83 -0.10 1.84
CA ALA A 149 -15.19 0.49 0.55
C ALA A 149 -16.27 1.57 0.71
N SER A 150 -17.27 1.33 1.53
CA SER A 150 -18.31 2.32 1.86
C SER A 150 -17.70 3.55 2.55
N GLN A 151 -16.86 3.35 3.55
CA GLN A 151 -16.19 4.44 4.27
C GLN A 151 -15.22 5.24 3.38
N ASP A 152 -14.52 4.58 2.44
CA ASP A 152 -13.65 5.28 1.47
C ASP A 152 -14.48 6.16 0.54
N LEU A 153 -15.66 5.69 0.10
CA LEU A 153 -16.60 6.46 -0.71
C LEU A 153 -17.12 7.69 0.06
N ASP A 154 -17.55 7.51 1.31
CA ASP A 154 -18.00 8.59 2.17
C ASP A 154 -16.91 9.64 2.42
N MET A 155 -15.67 9.19 2.63
CA MET A 155 -14.52 10.08 2.85
C MET A 155 -14.09 10.85 1.60
N ARG A 156 -14.43 10.37 0.41
CA ARG A 156 -14.21 11.06 -0.86
C ARG A 156 -15.34 12.03 -1.23
N GLY A 157 -16.36 12.15 -0.40
CA GLY A 157 -17.53 12.99 -0.66
C GLY A 157 -18.57 12.29 -1.53
N GLY A 158 -18.51 10.96 -1.66
CA GLY A 158 -19.50 10.18 -2.41
C GLY A 158 -20.93 10.27 -1.84
N GLY A 159 -21.07 10.63 -0.57
CA GLY A 159 -22.37 10.92 0.02
C GLY A 159 -23.08 12.15 -0.55
N SER A 160 -22.33 13.11 -1.11
CA SER A 160 -22.92 14.28 -1.76
C SER A 160 -23.39 14.01 -3.20
N ILE A 161 -22.95 12.90 -3.79
CA ILE A 161 -23.35 12.50 -5.16
C ILE A 161 -24.76 11.89 -5.15
N ILE A 162 -25.24 11.41 -4.02
CA ILE A 162 -26.57 10.81 -3.82
C ILE A 162 -27.56 11.82 -3.19
N GLY A 163 -27.09 13.01 -2.82
CA GLY A 163 -27.90 14.09 -2.30
C GLY A 163 -28.68 14.86 -3.39
N GLU A 164 -29.58 15.71 -2.95
CA GLU A 164 -30.61 16.42 -3.72
C GLU A 164 -30.16 17.16 -4.99
N GLU A 165 -28.85 17.37 -5.19
CA GLU A 165 -28.32 18.05 -6.40
C GLU A 165 -28.36 17.18 -7.66
N GLN A 166 -28.46 15.85 -7.58
CA GLN A 166 -28.62 14.97 -8.75
C GLN A 166 -30.08 14.87 -9.25
N SER A 167 -31.06 15.19 -8.41
CA SER A 167 -32.45 15.17 -8.82
C SER A 167 -32.84 16.29 -9.80
N GLY A 168 -32.00 17.33 -9.91
CA GLY A 168 -32.18 18.42 -10.89
C GLY A 168 -31.76 18.07 -12.32
N PHE A 169 -30.81 17.17 -12.49
CA PHE A 169 -30.26 16.86 -13.82
C PHE A 169 -31.09 15.80 -14.60
N ILE A 170 -31.91 15.03 -13.90
CA ILE A 170 -32.79 14.02 -14.53
C ILE A 170 -34.10 14.64 -15.03
N LYS A 171 -34.46 15.85 -14.60
CA LYS A 171 -35.68 16.53 -15.04
C LYS A 171 -35.63 17.16 -16.44
N GLU A 172 -34.44 17.33 -17.02
CA GLU A 172 -34.30 17.95 -18.36
C GLU A 172 -34.18 16.96 -19.52
N ILE A 173 -34.15 15.63 -19.26
CA ILE A 173 -33.98 14.63 -20.35
C ILE A 173 -35.30 13.86 -20.65
N GLY A 174 -36.43 14.32 -20.17
CA GLY A 174 -37.66 13.53 -20.23
C GLY A 174 -38.91 14.24 -20.75
N THR A 175 -38.82 15.23 -21.65
CA THR A 175 -40.01 15.74 -22.35
C THR A 175 -39.64 16.24 -23.72
N GLU A 176 -39.66 15.34 -24.71
CA GLU A 176 -40.19 15.53 -26.05
C GLU A 176 -40.67 14.21 -26.60
#